data_0a68a3348af71b72a0dd973f3576e1f0
#
_entry.id   0a68a3348af71b72a0dd973f3576e1f0
#
_cell.length_a   1.000
_cell.length_b   1.000
_cell.length_c   1.000
_cell.angle_alpha   90.00
_cell.angle_beta   90.00
_cell.angle_gamma   90.00
#
_symmetry.space_group_name_H-M   'P 1'
#
loop_
_entity.id
_entity.type
_entity.pdbx_description
1 polymer ?
#
loop_
_entity_poly.entity_id
_entity_poly.type
_entity_poly.pdbx_seq_one_letter_code
_entity_poly.pdbx_strand_id
1 'polypeptide(L)'
;MKIWIILILSLSISVIYGQNKQPEKLGIGFAIAENPYFYEDMSHPKDIFSNSELTNKIQTTKIFPFFYKPDYGLYHFICLEKNSKYFKILINDSEIGFIPNNGKYIFKTWETILMSASVERIDKQNLIRNSPKGTDENTITNNCEYETLKVTDIIERNGEFWLEITFAENCEAYPTENTKLKTGWIKWRNSEILLVQIQLLR
;
A
#
# COMPACT_ATOMS: atom_id res chain seq x y z
N MET A 1 -53.52 -11.66 -20.95
CA MET A 1 -52.51 -12.13 -19.99
C MET A 1 -51.18 -11.45 -20.33
N LYS A 2 -50.79 -10.41 -19.58
CA LYS A 2 -49.53 -9.69 -19.79
C LYS A 2 -48.48 -10.27 -18.81
N ILE A 3 -47.47 -10.93 -19.35
CA ILE A 3 -46.34 -11.46 -18.58
C ILE A 3 -45.36 -10.30 -18.35
N TRP A 4 -45.19 -9.90 -17.10
CA TRP A 4 -44.16 -8.95 -16.67
C TRP A 4 -42.86 -9.73 -16.45
N ILE A 5 -41.88 -9.51 -17.29
CA ILE A 5 -40.52 -9.99 -17.09
C ILE A 5 -39.83 -8.99 -16.17
N ILE A 6 -39.64 -9.37 -14.90
CA ILE A 6 -38.83 -8.60 -13.95
C ILE A 6 -37.35 -8.94 -14.25
N LEU A 7 -36.68 -7.99 -14.85
CA LEU A 7 -35.22 -8.07 -15.07
C LEU A 7 -34.53 -7.71 -13.75
N ILE A 8 -34.10 -8.74 -12.98
CA ILE A 8 -33.28 -8.53 -11.79
C ILE A 8 -31.87 -8.21 -12.26
N LEU A 9 -31.56 -6.92 -12.28
CA LEU A 9 -30.18 -6.43 -12.44
C LEU A 9 -29.43 -6.77 -11.13
N SER A 10 -28.66 -7.85 -11.14
CA SER A 10 -27.71 -8.14 -10.07
C SER A 10 -26.56 -7.13 -10.18
N LEU A 11 -26.63 -6.04 -9.42
CA LEU A 11 -25.48 -5.19 -9.15
C LEU A 11 -24.48 -6.02 -8.34
N SER A 12 -23.49 -6.56 -9.01
CA SER A 12 -22.28 -7.06 -8.36
C SER A 12 -21.52 -5.84 -7.83
N ILE A 13 -21.76 -5.49 -6.57
CA ILE A 13 -20.94 -4.54 -5.83
C ILE A 13 -19.59 -5.24 -5.63
N SER A 14 -18.65 -4.94 -6.54
CA SER A 14 -17.24 -5.27 -6.33
C SER A 14 -16.78 -4.43 -5.14
N VAL A 15 -16.76 -5.03 -3.95
CA VAL A 15 -16.16 -4.41 -2.76
C VAL A 15 -14.66 -4.33 -3.06
N ILE A 16 -14.24 -3.17 -3.53
CA ILE A 16 -12.82 -2.84 -3.63
C ILE A 16 -12.33 -2.70 -2.19
N TYR A 17 -11.73 -3.75 -1.65
CA TYR A 17 -10.94 -3.67 -0.42
C TYR A 17 -9.64 -2.92 -0.74
N GLY A 18 -9.76 -1.62 -0.96
CA GLY A 18 -8.64 -0.69 -1.05
C GLY A 18 -8.34 -0.14 0.34
N GLN A 19 -7.10 0.25 0.54
CA GLN A 19 -6.54 0.85 1.75
C GLN A 19 -7.33 2.08 2.21
N ASN A 20 -8.42 1.89 2.94
CA ASN A 20 -9.24 3.00 3.43
C ASN A 20 -8.92 3.40 4.88
N LYS A 21 -7.94 2.74 5.51
CA LYS A 21 -7.54 3.06 6.87
C LYS A 21 -6.04 3.30 6.97
N GLN A 22 -5.71 4.32 7.74
CA GLN A 22 -4.34 4.62 8.13
C GLN A 22 -3.93 3.61 9.22
N PRO A 23 -2.77 2.93 9.10
CA PRO A 23 -2.27 2.10 10.17
C PRO A 23 -1.80 2.98 11.34
N GLU A 24 -1.93 2.50 12.57
CA GLU A 24 -1.44 3.22 13.76
C GLU A 24 0.08 3.44 13.73
N LYS A 25 0.82 2.59 13.03
CA LYS A 25 2.28 2.65 12.92
C LYS A 25 2.73 2.29 11.52
N LEU A 26 3.62 3.08 10.97
CA LEU A 26 4.17 2.83 9.64
C LEU A 26 5.28 1.76 9.64
N GLY A 27 5.88 1.47 10.80
CA GLY A 27 6.94 0.47 10.91
C GLY A 27 8.18 0.76 10.06
N ILE A 28 9.01 -0.28 9.87
CA ILE A 28 10.28 -0.20 9.13
C ILE A 28 10.20 -0.73 7.69
N GLY A 29 9.06 -1.29 7.31
CA GLY A 29 8.82 -1.91 5.99
C GLY A 29 7.75 -2.98 6.09
N PHE A 30 7.89 -4.02 5.29
CA PHE A 30 6.90 -5.09 5.15
C PHE A 30 7.50 -6.47 5.32
N ALA A 31 6.74 -7.35 5.98
CA ALA A 31 6.92 -8.78 5.91
C ALA A 31 5.92 -9.33 4.87
N ILE A 32 6.44 -9.97 3.84
CA ILE A 32 5.70 -10.40 2.65
C ILE A 32 5.79 -11.91 2.54
N ALA A 33 4.68 -12.59 2.36
CA ALA A 33 4.68 -14.01 2.08
C ALA A 33 5.33 -14.28 0.71
N GLU A 34 6.39 -15.08 0.67
CA GLU A 34 7.15 -15.35 -0.55
C GLU A 34 6.43 -16.29 -1.49
N ASN A 35 5.60 -17.18 -0.94
CA ASN A 35 4.80 -18.11 -1.74
C ASN A 35 3.35 -18.11 -1.27
N PRO A 36 2.41 -17.57 -2.06
CA PRO A 36 0.99 -17.53 -1.71
C PRO A 36 0.35 -18.93 -1.56
N TYR A 37 0.94 -19.98 -2.14
CA TYR A 37 0.44 -21.36 -2.06
C TYR A 37 0.68 -22.04 -0.72
N PHE A 38 1.38 -21.40 0.24
CA PHE A 38 1.47 -21.92 1.62
C PHE A 38 0.18 -21.77 2.42
N TYR A 39 -0.83 -21.14 1.85
CA TYR A 39 -2.14 -21.02 2.46
C TYR A 39 -3.06 -22.10 1.90
N GLU A 40 -3.17 -23.26 2.57
CA GLU A 40 -4.20 -24.28 2.26
C GLU A 40 -5.63 -23.71 2.39
N ASP A 41 -5.76 -22.64 3.15
CA ASP A 41 -6.94 -21.80 3.23
C ASP A 41 -6.50 -20.36 2.93
N MET A 42 -6.85 -19.86 1.76
CA MET A 42 -6.47 -18.51 1.28
C MET A 42 -7.02 -17.39 2.17
N SER A 43 -7.83 -17.72 3.17
CA SER A 43 -8.45 -16.74 4.04
C SER A 43 -7.57 -16.26 5.20
N HIS A 44 -6.59 -17.08 5.68
CA HIS A 44 -5.85 -16.72 6.89
C HIS A 44 -4.44 -17.30 6.96
N PRO A 45 -3.38 -16.48 7.20
CA PRO A 45 -2.04 -16.97 7.48
C PRO A 45 -2.01 -17.80 8.78
N LYS A 46 -1.59 -19.06 8.69
CA LYS A 46 -1.62 -20.00 9.83
C LYS A 46 -0.49 -19.84 10.84
N ASP A 47 0.57 -19.11 10.51
CA ASP A 47 1.79 -19.02 11.31
C ASP A 47 1.98 -17.63 11.94
N ILE A 48 0.91 -17.06 12.49
CA ILE A 48 0.95 -15.81 13.26
C ILE A 48 0.79 -16.14 14.74
N PHE A 49 1.66 -15.56 15.56
CA PHE A 49 1.71 -15.78 17.00
C PHE A 49 1.45 -14.48 17.76
N SER A 50 0.91 -14.60 18.98
CA SER A 50 0.65 -13.45 19.85
C SER A 50 1.88 -13.02 20.67
N ASN A 51 2.96 -13.82 20.66
CA ASN A 51 4.16 -13.59 21.45
C ASN A 51 5.44 -13.81 20.65
N SER A 52 6.53 -13.20 21.08
CA SER A 52 7.86 -13.28 20.47
C SER A 52 8.55 -14.64 20.61
N GLU A 53 8.09 -15.49 21.53
CA GLU A 53 8.54 -16.87 21.72
C GLU A 53 8.02 -17.81 20.64
N LEU A 54 7.00 -17.37 19.85
CA LEU A 54 6.32 -18.12 18.80
C LEU A 54 5.66 -19.40 19.32
N THR A 55 5.07 -19.33 20.52
CA THR A 55 4.42 -20.48 21.19
C THR A 55 2.91 -20.44 21.10
N ASN A 56 2.29 -19.25 21.11
CA ASN A 56 0.85 -19.06 21.14
C ASN A 56 0.35 -18.55 19.79
N LYS A 57 -0.23 -19.43 18.98
CA LYS A 57 -0.83 -19.03 17.69
C LYS A 57 -2.06 -18.13 17.91
N ILE A 58 -2.17 -17.10 17.09
CA ILE A 58 -3.35 -16.25 17.06
C ILE A 58 -4.51 -17.02 16.43
N GLN A 59 -5.63 -17.07 17.16
CA GLN A 59 -6.89 -17.65 16.70
C GLN A 59 -7.90 -16.53 16.43
N THR A 60 -7.62 -15.70 15.44
CA THR A 60 -8.52 -14.62 15.04
C THR A 60 -8.80 -14.67 13.54
N THR A 61 -10.02 -14.32 13.18
CA THR A 61 -10.41 -14.11 11.78
C THR A 61 -10.18 -12.66 11.32
N LYS A 62 -9.69 -11.78 12.22
CA LYS A 62 -9.49 -10.35 11.96
C LYS A 62 -8.04 -10.05 11.54
N ILE A 63 -7.52 -10.82 10.58
CA ILE A 63 -6.20 -10.59 10.02
C ILE A 63 -6.38 -9.87 8.69
N PHE A 64 -6.02 -8.59 8.67
CA PHE A 64 -6.10 -7.73 7.50
C PHE A 64 -4.75 -7.06 7.27
N PRO A 65 -3.86 -7.70 6.48
CA PRO A 65 -2.59 -7.09 6.10
C PRO A 65 -2.78 -5.74 5.42
N PHE A 66 -1.77 -4.90 5.47
CA PHE A 66 -1.81 -3.58 4.85
C PHE A 66 -2.10 -3.64 3.34
N PHE A 67 -1.46 -4.58 2.62
CA PHE A 67 -1.87 -4.96 1.27
C PHE A 67 -2.47 -6.36 1.33
N TYR A 68 -3.75 -6.44 1.07
CA TYR A 68 -4.50 -7.68 1.15
C TYR A 68 -5.31 -7.91 -0.12
N LYS A 69 -4.82 -8.79 -0.99
CA LYS A 69 -5.52 -9.32 -2.16
C LYS A 69 -5.23 -10.81 -2.28
N PRO A 70 -5.98 -11.66 -1.57
CA PRO A 70 -5.74 -13.10 -1.51
C PRO A 70 -5.79 -13.76 -2.88
N ASP A 71 -6.67 -13.32 -3.80
CA ASP A 71 -6.77 -13.84 -5.17
C ASP A 71 -5.46 -13.70 -5.98
N TYR A 72 -4.60 -12.75 -5.58
CA TYR A 72 -3.27 -12.52 -6.17
C TYR A 72 -2.14 -12.94 -5.23
N GLY A 73 -2.46 -13.61 -4.13
CA GLY A 73 -1.48 -14.02 -3.13
C GLY A 73 -0.81 -12.83 -2.41
N LEU A 74 -1.42 -11.65 -2.38
CA LEU A 74 -0.86 -10.49 -1.70
C LEU A 74 -1.21 -10.48 -0.22
N TYR A 75 -0.17 -10.66 0.60
CA TYR A 75 -0.22 -10.58 2.06
C TYR A 75 1.00 -9.80 2.54
N HIS A 76 0.92 -8.47 2.56
CA HIS A 76 2.00 -7.60 3.00
C HIS A 76 1.65 -7.00 4.36
N PHE A 77 2.26 -7.51 5.41
CA PHE A 77 2.12 -7.00 6.77
C PHE A 77 3.10 -5.86 7.01
N ILE A 78 2.67 -4.76 7.61
CA ILE A 78 3.60 -3.76 8.13
C ILE A 78 4.50 -4.42 9.17
N CYS A 79 5.81 -4.34 8.96
CA CYS A 79 6.84 -4.85 9.85
C CYS A 79 7.30 -3.74 10.79
N LEU A 80 7.10 -3.95 12.09
CA LEU A 80 7.50 -2.99 13.13
C LEU A 80 8.94 -3.24 13.61
N GLU A 81 9.36 -4.51 13.59
CA GLU A 81 10.66 -4.96 14.06
C GLU A 81 11.05 -6.24 13.34
N LYS A 82 12.32 -6.41 13.06
CA LYS A 82 12.90 -7.61 12.45
C LYS A 82 14.14 -8.06 13.20
N ASN A 83 14.22 -9.35 13.50
CA ASN A 83 15.45 -9.98 13.98
C ASN A 83 15.64 -11.37 13.33
N SER A 84 16.63 -12.15 13.79
CA SER A 84 16.91 -13.48 13.23
C SER A 84 15.82 -14.52 13.51
N LYS A 85 14.96 -14.30 14.50
CA LYS A 85 13.96 -15.27 14.96
C LYS A 85 12.55 -14.97 14.41
N TYR A 86 12.17 -13.69 14.33
CA TYR A 86 10.82 -13.28 13.93
C TYR A 86 10.78 -11.91 13.24
N PHE A 87 9.62 -11.65 12.61
CA PHE A 87 9.13 -10.32 12.28
C PHE A 87 7.99 -9.99 13.25
N LYS A 88 8.05 -8.82 13.87
CA LYS A 88 6.92 -8.23 14.61
C LYS A 88 6.11 -7.40 13.64
N ILE A 89 4.83 -7.69 13.50
CA ILE A 89 3.97 -7.15 12.45
C ILE A 89 2.70 -6.52 13.02
N LEU A 90 2.07 -5.65 12.22
CA LEU A 90 0.66 -5.33 12.40
C LEU A 90 -0.18 -6.37 11.64
N ILE A 91 -1.07 -7.06 12.35
CA ILE A 91 -1.99 -8.04 11.75
C ILE A 91 -3.27 -7.41 11.21
N ASN A 92 -3.55 -6.20 11.64
CA ASN A 92 -4.58 -5.27 11.17
C ASN A 92 -4.11 -3.84 11.45
N ASP A 93 -5.01 -2.87 11.56
CA ASP A 93 -4.64 -1.45 11.74
C ASP A 93 -3.88 -1.18 13.05
N SER A 94 -4.07 -1.98 14.12
CA SER A 94 -3.56 -1.71 15.46
C SER A 94 -2.95 -2.92 16.19
N GLU A 95 -3.45 -4.13 15.92
CA GLU A 95 -3.03 -5.32 16.66
C GLU A 95 -1.68 -5.84 16.21
N ILE A 96 -0.88 -6.27 17.16
CA ILE A 96 0.48 -6.78 16.93
C ILE A 96 0.46 -8.31 16.90
N GLY A 97 1.19 -8.88 15.93
CA GLY A 97 1.52 -10.29 15.87
C GLY A 97 2.98 -10.53 15.55
N PHE A 98 3.38 -11.80 15.60
CA PHE A 98 4.72 -12.25 15.31
C PHE A 98 4.68 -13.38 14.29
N ILE A 99 5.53 -13.31 13.27
CA ILE A 99 5.70 -14.38 12.29
C ILE A 99 7.15 -14.85 12.28
N PRO A 100 7.42 -16.18 12.14
CA PRO A 100 8.76 -16.70 12.14
C PRO A 100 9.59 -16.15 10.96
N ASN A 101 10.84 -15.79 11.23
CA ASN A 101 11.81 -15.46 10.18
C ASN A 101 12.51 -16.75 9.70
N ASN A 102 11.78 -17.58 8.95
CA ASN A 102 12.18 -18.93 8.54
C ASN A 102 12.20 -19.13 7.01
N GLY A 103 12.19 -18.03 6.24
CA GLY A 103 12.21 -18.05 4.79
C GLY A 103 10.84 -18.12 4.11
N LYS A 104 9.74 -18.31 4.88
CA LYS A 104 8.38 -18.23 4.33
C LYS A 104 7.93 -16.77 4.08
N TYR A 105 8.58 -15.85 4.75
CA TYR A 105 8.34 -14.40 4.61
C TYR A 105 9.66 -13.72 4.31
N ILE A 106 9.63 -12.78 3.40
CA ILE A 106 10.75 -11.89 3.10
C ILE A 106 10.46 -10.48 3.62
N PHE A 107 11.52 -9.78 3.99
CA PHE A 107 11.42 -8.37 4.37
C PHE A 107 11.70 -7.47 3.17
N LYS A 108 10.82 -6.48 2.95
CA LYS A 108 11.07 -5.37 2.01
C LYS A 108 10.88 -4.04 2.72
N THR A 109 11.77 -3.10 2.45
CA THR A 109 11.65 -1.73 2.95
C THR A 109 10.50 -0.98 2.26
N TRP A 110 10.05 0.12 2.85
CA TRP A 110 9.12 1.05 2.21
C TRP A 110 9.61 1.47 0.83
N GLU A 111 10.90 1.81 0.72
CA GLU A 111 11.54 2.20 -0.53
C GLU A 111 11.37 1.14 -1.61
N THR A 112 11.68 -0.13 -1.31
CA THR A 112 11.53 -1.24 -2.26
C THR A 112 10.09 -1.37 -2.77
N ILE A 113 9.11 -1.19 -1.89
CA ILE A 113 7.69 -1.28 -2.24
C ILE A 113 7.26 -0.09 -3.09
N LEU A 114 7.59 1.12 -2.66
CA LEU A 114 7.17 2.35 -3.33
C LEU A 114 7.77 2.48 -4.74
N MET A 115 9.03 2.07 -4.95
CA MET A 115 9.66 2.07 -6.27
C MET A 115 8.98 1.15 -7.28
N SER A 116 8.19 0.17 -6.82
CA SER A 116 7.40 -0.73 -7.67
C SER A 116 5.92 -0.36 -7.74
N ALA A 117 5.52 0.75 -7.10
CA ALA A 117 4.13 1.16 -6.95
C ALA A 117 3.81 2.40 -7.79
N SER A 118 2.53 2.68 -7.87
CA SER A 118 2.02 4.02 -8.13
C SER A 118 1.33 4.52 -6.88
N VAL A 119 1.22 5.84 -6.78
CA VAL A 119 0.58 6.47 -5.64
C VAL A 119 -0.47 7.48 -6.10
N GLU A 120 -1.40 7.76 -5.20
CA GLU A 120 -2.39 8.83 -5.31
C GLU A 120 -2.33 9.68 -4.04
N ARG A 121 -2.45 10.99 -4.16
CA ARG A 121 -2.50 11.86 -2.99
C ARG A 121 -3.83 11.67 -2.24
N ILE A 122 -3.76 11.42 -0.95
CA ILE A 122 -4.97 11.33 -0.09
C ILE A 122 -5.67 12.69 -0.02
N ASP A 123 -4.88 13.76 0.03
CA ASP A 123 -5.37 15.14 0.01
C ASP A 123 -4.64 15.94 -1.08
N LYS A 124 -5.39 16.63 -1.92
CA LYS A 124 -4.84 17.52 -2.96
C LYS A 124 -4.07 18.72 -2.39
N GLN A 125 -4.21 19.03 -1.10
CA GLN A 125 -3.37 20.01 -0.38
C GLN A 125 -1.93 19.52 -0.19
N ASN A 126 -1.66 18.22 -0.34
CA ASN A 126 -0.30 17.71 -0.51
C ASN A 126 0.21 18.06 -1.90
N LEU A 127 0.73 19.26 -2.05
CA LEU A 127 1.07 19.87 -3.34
C LEU A 127 2.22 19.12 -4.04
N ILE A 128 2.12 18.99 -5.37
CA ILE A 128 3.24 18.54 -6.20
C ILE A 128 4.18 19.72 -6.39
N ARG A 129 5.46 19.56 -6.07
CA ARG A 129 6.49 20.61 -6.12
C ARG A 129 7.56 20.31 -7.16
N ASN A 130 8.19 21.34 -7.68
CA ASN A 130 9.31 21.18 -8.61
C ASN A 130 10.58 20.62 -7.93
N SER A 131 10.67 20.69 -6.62
CA SER A 131 11.78 20.14 -5.86
C SER A 131 11.36 19.82 -4.42
N PRO A 132 12.07 18.93 -3.71
CA PRO A 132 11.78 18.58 -2.32
C PRO A 132 12.16 19.70 -1.32
N LYS A 133 12.61 20.84 -1.79
CA LYS A 133 12.84 22.08 -1.03
C LYS A 133 11.85 23.19 -1.40
N GLY A 134 10.97 22.91 -2.35
CA GLY A 134 10.13 23.94 -2.93
C GLY A 134 9.21 24.59 -1.92
N THR A 135 9.10 25.90 -2.01
CA THR A 135 8.01 26.66 -1.40
C THR A 135 6.71 26.39 -2.16
N ASP A 136 5.56 26.78 -1.61
CA ASP A 136 4.25 26.59 -2.25
C ASP A 136 4.13 27.36 -3.58
N GLU A 137 4.99 28.34 -3.83
CA GLU A 137 5.06 29.10 -5.08
C GLU A 137 5.58 28.27 -6.28
N ASN A 138 6.31 27.18 -6.00
CA ASN A 138 6.90 26.30 -7.02
C ASN A 138 6.13 24.98 -7.18
N THR A 139 4.81 25.08 -7.32
CA THR A 139 3.94 23.90 -7.45
C THR A 139 3.65 23.56 -8.90
N ILE A 140 3.39 22.28 -9.13
CA ILE A 140 2.93 21.73 -10.41
C ILE A 140 1.47 21.37 -10.27
N THR A 141 0.63 21.95 -11.11
CA THR A 141 -0.80 21.64 -11.11
C THR A 141 -1.05 20.26 -11.74
N ASN A 142 -1.81 19.44 -11.02
CA ASN A 142 -2.40 18.21 -11.53
C ASN A 142 -3.91 18.27 -11.22
N ASN A 143 -4.71 18.41 -12.27
CA ASN A 143 -6.17 18.53 -12.20
C ASN A 143 -6.88 17.18 -12.45
N CYS A 144 -6.15 16.07 -12.48
CA CYS A 144 -6.73 14.75 -12.69
C CYS A 144 -7.64 14.37 -11.52
N GLU A 145 -8.81 13.87 -11.82
CA GLU A 145 -9.75 13.34 -10.83
C GLU A 145 -9.13 12.14 -10.12
N TYR A 146 -8.60 11.21 -10.90
CA TYR A 146 -7.86 10.05 -10.43
C TYR A 146 -6.39 10.21 -10.78
N GLU A 147 -5.55 10.15 -9.77
CA GLU A 147 -4.12 10.31 -9.96
C GLU A 147 -3.43 8.97 -10.12
N THR A 148 -2.55 8.92 -11.09
CA THR A 148 -1.63 7.84 -11.33
C THR A 148 -0.22 8.39 -11.31
N LEU A 149 0.35 8.49 -10.10
CA LEU A 149 1.66 9.05 -9.88
C LEU A 149 2.66 7.90 -9.75
N LYS A 150 3.45 7.66 -10.80
CA LYS A 150 4.50 6.63 -10.78
C LYS A 150 5.68 7.13 -9.97
N VAL A 151 6.12 6.37 -8.98
CA VAL A 151 7.30 6.69 -8.18
C VAL A 151 8.57 6.43 -8.97
N THR A 152 9.49 7.40 -9.00
CA THR A 152 10.77 7.33 -9.71
C THR A 152 11.97 7.49 -8.78
N ASP A 153 11.80 8.15 -7.63
CA ASP A 153 12.85 8.28 -6.61
C ASP A 153 12.23 8.51 -5.21
N ILE A 154 13.00 8.23 -4.17
CA ILE A 154 12.62 8.41 -2.77
C ILE A 154 13.77 9.05 -2.02
N ILE A 155 13.47 10.11 -1.30
CA ILE A 155 14.46 10.75 -0.43
C ILE A 155 13.88 11.10 0.94
N GLU A 156 14.75 11.09 1.94
CA GLU A 156 14.52 11.73 3.22
C GLU A 156 15.40 12.98 3.33
N ARG A 157 14.78 14.10 3.67
CA ARG A 157 15.48 15.35 3.81
C ARG A 157 14.93 16.17 4.97
N ASN A 158 15.80 16.51 5.92
CA ASN A 158 15.44 17.27 7.13
C ASN A 158 14.25 16.68 7.90
N GLY A 159 14.16 15.33 7.94
CA GLY A 159 13.05 14.63 8.57
C GLY A 159 11.73 14.64 7.77
N GLU A 160 11.77 15.12 6.54
CA GLU A 160 10.67 15.06 5.59
C GLU A 160 10.88 13.94 4.57
N PHE A 161 9.82 13.21 4.23
CA PHE A 161 9.85 12.03 3.37
C PHE A 161 9.19 12.35 2.04
N TRP A 162 9.98 12.34 0.96
CA TRP A 162 9.57 12.76 -0.37
C TRP A 162 9.64 11.63 -1.39
N LEU A 163 8.70 11.65 -2.34
CA LEU A 163 8.74 10.86 -3.57
C LEU A 163 8.93 11.79 -4.75
N GLU A 164 9.87 11.46 -5.63
CA GLU A 164 9.79 11.92 -7.00
C GLU A 164 8.75 11.10 -7.74
N ILE A 165 7.85 11.78 -8.44
CA ILE A 165 6.76 11.15 -9.17
C ILE A 165 6.72 11.64 -10.61
N THR A 166 6.31 10.74 -11.51
CA THR A 166 6.04 11.06 -12.91
C THR A 166 4.57 10.74 -13.23
N PHE A 167 3.92 11.60 -13.99
CA PHE A 167 2.52 11.48 -14.36
C PHE A 167 2.22 12.11 -15.72
N ALA A 168 1.16 11.64 -16.37
CA ALA A 168 0.69 12.18 -17.65
C ALA A 168 -0.03 13.53 -17.47
N GLU A 169 0.34 14.52 -18.30
CA GLU A 169 -0.31 15.84 -18.26
C GLU A 169 -1.80 15.78 -18.61
N ASN A 170 -2.19 14.83 -19.45
CA ASN A 170 -3.56 14.60 -19.92
C ASN A 170 -4.35 13.58 -19.10
N CYS A 171 -3.86 13.22 -17.91
CA CYS A 171 -4.49 12.27 -16.98
C CYS A 171 -4.60 10.82 -17.48
N GLU A 172 -3.83 10.43 -18.47
CA GLU A 172 -3.77 9.03 -18.92
C GLU A 172 -3.16 8.14 -17.82
N ALA A 173 -3.89 7.09 -17.45
CA ALA A 173 -3.41 6.10 -16.49
C ALA A 173 -2.30 5.21 -17.08
N TYR A 174 -2.30 5.02 -18.39
CA TYR A 174 -1.33 4.22 -19.15
C TYR A 174 -0.72 5.08 -20.26
N PRO A 175 0.32 5.87 -19.93
CA PRO A 175 0.96 6.74 -20.90
C PRO A 175 1.56 5.95 -22.07
N THR A 176 1.41 6.48 -23.27
CA THR A 176 2.05 6.01 -24.50
C THR A 176 3.34 6.77 -24.77
N GLU A 177 4.09 6.40 -25.80
CA GLU A 177 5.31 7.09 -26.21
C GLU A 177 5.09 8.59 -26.56
N ASN A 178 3.88 8.95 -26.98
CA ASN A 178 3.50 10.31 -27.32
C ASN A 178 2.92 11.11 -26.14
N THR A 179 2.74 10.49 -24.99
CA THR A 179 2.15 11.14 -23.82
C THR A 179 3.16 12.08 -23.19
N LYS A 180 2.77 13.36 -23.04
CA LYS A 180 3.60 14.32 -22.33
C LYS A 180 3.59 14.06 -20.84
N LEU A 181 4.75 13.74 -20.29
CA LEU A 181 4.95 13.46 -18.88
C LEU A 181 5.45 14.71 -18.14
N LYS A 182 5.02 14.84 -16.89
CA LYS A 182 5.53 15.79 -15.90
C LYS A 182 6.19 15.03 -14.77
N THR A 183 7.22 15.62 -14.18
CA THR A 183 7.89 15.11 -12.98
C THR A 183 7.82 16.13 -11.87
N GLY A 184 7.64 15.67 -10.65
CA GLY A 184 7.59 16.54 -9.47
C GLY A 184 7.78 15.75 -8.18
N TRP A 185 7.70 16.45 -7.06
CA TRP A 185 7.92 15.90 -5.72
C TRP A 185 6.69 16.06 -4.85
N ILE A 186 6.32 14.99 -4.12
CA ILE A 186 5.26 15.00 -3.12
C ILE A 186 5.77 14.43 -1.80
N LYS A 187 5.20 14.88 -0.69
CA LYS A 187 5.39 14.20 0.59
C LYS A 187 4.54 12.93 0.63
N TRP A 188 5.13 11.79 0.99
CA TRP A 188 4.37 10.55 1.03
C TRP A 188 3.96 10.13 2.44
N ARG A 189 4.67 10.63 3.44
CA ARG A 189 4.32 10.45 4.85
C ARG A 189 4.88 11.60 5.69
N ASN A 190 4.40 11.70 6.91
CA ASN A 190 5.10 12.31 8.03
C ASN A 190 5.61 11.21 8.99
N SER A 191 5.90 11.52 10.23
CA SER A 191 6.32 10.54 11.25
C SER A 191 5.22 9.52 11.60
N GLU A 192 3.96 9.87 11.42
CA GLU A 192 2.81 9.14 11.96
C GLU A 192 1.90 8.54 10.90
N ILE A 193 1.63 9.29 9.82
CA ILE A 193 0.63 8.91 8.82
C ILE A 193 1.16 8.95 7.39
N LEU A 194 0.54 8.17 6.52
CA LEU A 194 0.70 8.26 5.07
C LEU A 194 -0.07 9.48 4.53
N LEU A 195 0.52 10.15 3.56
CA LEU A 195 -0.09 11.26 2.82
C LEU A 195 -0.48 10.86 1.39
N VAL A 196 -0.20 9.61 1.04
CA VAL A 196 -0.53 9.00 -0.24
C VAL A 196 -1.17 7.63 -0.05
N GLN A 197 -2.06 7.28 -0.95
CA GLN A 197 -2.54 5.93 -1.13
C GLN A 197 -1.59 5.18 -2.07
N ILE A 198 -1.20 3.97 -1.73
CA ILE A 198 -0.23 3.17 -2.49
C ILE A 198 -0.96 2.08 -3.28
N GLN A 199 -0.66 1.98 -4.57
CA GLN A 199 -1.27 1.03 -5.49
C GLN A 199 -0.18 0.09 -6.03
N LEU A 200 -0.19 -1.18 -5.61
CA LEU A 200 0.80 -2.19 -6.01
C LEU A 200 0.45 -2.94 -7.28
N LEU A 201 -0.84 -3.05 -7.59
CA LEU A 201 -1.34 -3.78 -8.76
C LEU A 201 -1.97 -2.81 -9.75
N ARG A 202 -1.54 -2.94 -10.97
CA ARG A 202 -2.11 -2.30 -12.15
C ARG A 202 -2.19 -3.28 -13.30
#